data_64d923359d8b6a002c0f50669b3cfbc7
#
_entry.id   64d923359d8b6a002c0f50669b3cfbc7
#
_cell.length_a   1.000
_cell.length_b   1.000
_cell.length_c   1.000
_cell.angle_alpha   90.00
_cell.angle_beta   90.00
_cell.angle_gamma   90.00
#
_symmetry.space_group_name_H-M   'P 1'
#
loop_
_entity.id
_entity.type
_entity.pdbx_description
1 polymer ?
#
loop_
_entity_poly.entity_id
_entity_poly.type
_entity_poly.pdbx_seq_one_letter_code
_entity_poly.pdbx_strand_id
1 'polypeptide(L)'
;AYASYGITTVQEGMVVDVLADIFQYLIQSKLLKIDLIGYLDIMNAELLKEKFANCIQRYDNHVKMGGYKTFLDGSPQGRTAWMRTPYLGKEKDYYGYGVQKDEEIESKLEKALWEDMQILVHCNGDAASQQFIDQYEVAKERTHSNNNIRPVMIHAQLLAEDQLDDLKALGIMPSFFVAHVYYWGDVHIKNYGMERASKISLAKSAQDKGILYTFHQDSPVIEPNMLETIWCAVNRITKNGVLLGEEERVSPLDALKAVTKNAAYQYFEEDIKGTLKEG
;
A
#
# COMPACT_ATOMS: atom_id res chain seq x y z
N ALA A 1 17.29 -13.72 0.27
CA ALA A 1 16.57 -13.36 1.51
C ALA A 1 15.06 -13.63 1.38
N TYR A 2 14.28 -13.00 0.45
CA TYR A 2 12.81 -13.17 0.40
C TYR A 2 12.36 -14.63 0.27
N ALA A 3 12.98 -15.42 -0.60
CA ALA A 3 12.63 -16.83 -0.79
C ALA A 3 12.83 -17.68 0.49
N SER A 4 13.77 -17.31 1.38
CA SER A 4 13.97 -18.04 2.64
C SER A 4 12.84 -17.79 3.65
N TYR A 5 12.01 -16.77 3.44
CA TYR A 5 10.77 -16.52 4.17
C TYR A 5 9.53 -17.12 3.49
N GLY A 6 9.71 -17.92 2.42
CA GLY A 6 8.61 -18.53 1.67
C GLY A 6 7.91 -17.57 0.71
N ILE A 7 8.47 -16.39 0.46
CA ILE A 7 7.91 -15.38 -0.45
C ILE A 7 8.27 -15.75 -1.88
N THR A 8 7.27 -15.80 -2.76
CA THR A 8 7.40 -16.14 -4.17
C THR A 8 7.21 -14.96 -5.12
N THR A 9 6.58 -13.88 -4.63
CA THR A 9 6.41 -12.62 -5.36
C THR A 9 6.72 -11.46 -4.43
N VAL A 10 7.57 -10.54 -4.86
CA VAL A 10 7.93 -9.32 -4.12
C VAL A 10 7.56 -8.10 -4.93
N GLN A 11 7.27 -7.00 -4.23
CA GLN A 11 7.01 -5.70 -4.83
C GLN A 11 8.17 -4.74 -4.55
N GLU A 12 8.68 -4.07 -5.59
CA GLU A 12 9.44 -2.83 -5.44
C GLU A 12 8.46 -1.67 -5.55
N GLY A 13 8.31 -0.96 -4.42
CA GLY A 13 7.28 0.06 -4.28
C GLY A 13 7.49 1.29 -5.17
N MET A 14 8.73 1.59 -5.58
CA MET A 14 9.02 2.75 -6.46
C MET A 14 10.32 2.56 -7.23
N VAL A 15 10.20 2.17 -8.48
CA VAL A 15 11.32 2.09 -9.41
C VAL A 15 11.64 3.49 -9.93
N VAL A 16 12.75 4.04 -9.45
CA VAL A 16 13.32 5.31 -9.91
C VAL A 16 14.44 5.06 -10.93
N ASP A 17 14.85 6.09 -11.67
CA ASP A 17 15.83 5.95 -12.76
C ASP A 17 17.15 5.31 -12.29
N VAL A 18 17.64 5.67 -11.10
CA VAL A 18 18.87 5.08 -10.54
C VAL A 18 18.78 3.58 -10.28
N LEU A 19 17.59 3.01 -10.13
CA LEU A 19 17.36 1.57 -9.97
C LEU A 19 17.17 0.85 -11.31
N ALA A 20 16.90 1.58 -12.39
CA ALA A 20 16.57 1.00 -13.68
C ALA A 20 17.65 0.03 -14.20
N ASP A 21 18.91 0.39 -14.05
CA ASP A 21 20.03 -0.45 -14.51
C ASP A 21 20.12 -1.78 -13.72
N ILE A 22 19.78 -1.75 -12.43
CA ILE A 22 19.72 -2.96 -11.61
C ILE A 22 18.60 -3.87 -12.09
N PHE A 23 17.42 -3.33 -12.37
CA PHE A 23 16.30 -4.10 -12.89
C PHE A 23 16.59 -4.68 -14.28
N GLN A 24 17.20 -3.89 -15.18
CA GLN A 24 17.64 -4.39 -16.48
C GLN A 24 18.67 -5.53 -16.35
N TYR A 25 19.62 -5.39 -15.44
CA TYR A 25 20.56 -6.47 -15.14
C TYR A 25 19.85 -7.74 -14.63
N LEU A 26 18.88 -7.61 -13.73
CA LEU A 26 18.11 -8.74 -13.23
C LEU A 26 17.35 -9.46 -14.34
N ILE A 27 16.75 -8.72 -15.28
CA ILE A 27 16.09 -9.28 -16.47
C ILE A 27 17.08 -10.05 -17.34
N GLN A 28 18.21 -9.43 -17.67
CA GLN A 28 19.21 -10.00 -18.57
C GLN A 28 19.94 -11.21 -17.99
N SER A 29 20.25 -11.16 -16.68
CA SER A 29 21.01 -12.22 -16.00
C SER A 29 20.22 -13.49 -15.77
N LYS A 30 18.88 -13.43 -15.75
CA LYS A 30 17.97 -14.54 -15.44
C LYS A 30 18.25 -15.20 -14.06
N LEU A 31 18.76 -14.41 -13.11
CA LEU A 31 19.16 -14.92 -11.80
C LEU A 31 18.00 -15.00 -10.80
N LEU A 32 16.90 -14.30 -11.07
CA LEU A 32 15.74 -14.31 -10.19
C LEU A 32 15.10 -15.69 -10.13
N LYS A 33 14.68 -16.08 -8.93
CA LYS A 33 13.96 -17.33 -8.64
C LYS A 33 12.57 -17.07 -8.06
N ILE A 34 12.23 -15.79 -7.88
CA ILE A 34 10.93 -15.31 -7.43
C ILE A 34 10.52 -14.17 -8.35
N ASP A 35 9.23 -13.91 -8.41
CA ASP A 35 8.73 -12.80 -9.21
C ASP A 35 8.95 -11.46 -8.52
N LEU A 36 9.31 -10.45 -9.30
CA LEU A 36 9.54 -9.08 -8.87
C LEU A 36 8.62 -8.15 -9.66
N ILE A 37 7.74 -7.46 -8.95
CA ILE A 37 6.82 -6.49 -9.54
C ILE A 37 7.28 -5.09 -9.14
N GLY A 38 7.72 -4.30 -10.12
CA GLY A 38 8.11 -2.90 -9.92
C GLY A 38 6.96 -1.94 -10.22
N TYR A 39 6.89 -0.84 -9.49
CA TYR A 39 6.00 0.28 -9.77
C TYR A 39 6.83 1.50 -10.12
N LEU A 40 6.61 2.02 -11.31
CA LEU A 40 7.41 3.12 -11.86
C LEU A 40 7.12 4.43 -11.13
N ASP A 41 8.16 5.20 -10.83
CA ASP A 41 7.97 6.60 -10.43
C ASP A 41 7.22 7.34 -11.53
N ILE A 42 6.01 7.79 -11.22
CA ILE A 42 5.14 8.43 -12.23
C ILE A 42 5.72 9.75 -12.76
N MET A 43 6.60 10.41 -12.00
CA MET A 43 7.27 11.65 -12.44
C MET A 43 8.24 11.41 -13.60
N ASN A 44 8.80 10.20 -13.69
CA ASN A 44 9.73 9.78 -14.72
C ASN A 44 9.15 8.68 -15.64
N ALA A 45 7.82 8.57 -15.69
CA ALA A 45 7.11 7.45 -16.30
C ALA A 45 7.49 7.20 -17.76
N GLU A 46 7.63 8.22 -18.60
CA GLU A 46 7.91 8.05 -20.01
C GLU A 46 9.30 7.41 -20.24
N LEU A 47 10.33 7.94 -19.57
CA LEU A 47 11.68 7.40 -19.64
C LEU A 47 11.72 5.94 -19.13
N LEU A 48 11.06 5.66 -18.01
CA LEU A 48 11.05 4.33 -17.43
C LEU A 48 10.23 3.34 -18.27
N LYS A 49 9.11 3.75 -18.86
CA LYS A 49 8.35 2.90 -19.78
C LYS A 49 9.17 2.48 -21.01
N GLU A 50 9.96 3.40 -21.57
CA GLU A 50 10.87 3.06 -22.68
C GLU A 50 11.89 2.01 -22.25
N LYS A 51 12.53 2.20 -21.09
CA LYS A 51 13.51 1.25 -20.55
C LYS A 51 12.93 -0.13 -20.29
N PHE A 52 11.67 -0.22 -19.93
CA PHE A 52 10.97 -1.45 -19.52
C PHE A 52 9.83 -1.88 -20.45
N ALA A 53 9.85 -1.46 -21.72
CA ALA A 53 8.76 -1.71 -22.66
C ALA A 53 8.35 -3.19 -22.78
N ASN A 54 9.28 -4.12 -22.59
CA ASN A 54 9.01 -5.57 -22.63
C ASN A 54 8.42 -6.14 -21.36
N CYS A 55 8.42 -5.38 -20.26
CA CYS A 55 7.94 -5.84 -18.94
C CYS A 55 6.68 -5.11 -18.47
N ILE A 56 6.12 -4.17 -19.22
CA ILE A 56 4.92 -3.44 -18.83
C ILE A 56 3.74 -4.43 -18.74
N GLN A 57 3.17 -4.58 -17.54
CA GLN A 57 2.05 -5.47 -17.19
C GLN A 57 2.25 -6.95 -17.58
N ARG A 58 3.46 -7.35 -17.90
CA ARG A 58 3.83 -8.74 -18.23
C ARG A 58 5.23 -9.05 -17.70
N TYR A 59 5.48 -10.33 -17.46
CA TYR A 59 6.79 -10.78 -17.03
C TYR A 59 7.79 -10.91 -18.17
N ASP A 60 9.00 -10.41 -17.93
CA ASP A 60 10.22 -10.79 -18.64
C ASP A 60 11.24 -11.26 -17.59
N ASN A 61 11.59 -12.55 -17.65
CA ASN A 61 12.52 -13.19 -16.70
C ASN A 61 12.24 -12.87 -15.23
N HIS A 62 11.00 -13.08 -14.77
CA HIS A 62 10.51 -12.82 -13.41
C HIS A 62 10.39 -11.34 -13.02
N VAL A 63 10.57 -10.40 -13.93
CA VAL A 63 10.35 -8.96 -13.67
C VAL A 63 9.13 -8.47 -14.43
N LYS A 64 8.23 -7.76 -13.73
CA LYS A 64 7.06 -7.09 -14.30
C LYS A 64 6.99 -5.65 -13.78
N MET A 65 6.68 -4.69 -14.63
CA MET A 65 6.28 -3.35 -14.21
C MET A 65 4.76 -3.32 -14.12
N GLY A 66 4.25 -3.28 -12.87
CA GLY A 66 2.82 -3.42 -12.58
C GLY A 66 2.01 -2.15 -12.78
N GLY A 67 2.66 -1.01 -12.66
CA GLY A 67 1.97 0.28 -12.71
C GLY A 67 2.85 1.44 -12.25
N TYR A 68 2.21 2.44 -11.65
CA TYR A 68 2.81 3.67 -11.18
C TYR A 68 2.83 3.80 -9.66
N LYS A 69 3.72 4.62 -9.14
CA LYS A 69 3.81 4.99 -7.73
C LYS A 69 3.89 6.50 -7.53
N THR A 70 3.21 6.99 -6.50
CA THR A 70 3.33 8.36 -6.00
C THR A 70 3.12 8.44 -4.48
N PHE A 71 3.35 9.61 -3.88
CA PHE A 71 3.24 9.86 -2.45
C PHE A 71 2.37 11.08 -2.19
N LEU A 72 1.58 11.07 -1.10
CA LEU A 72 0.80 12.24 -0.66
C LEU A 72 1.25 12.78 0.69
N ASP A 73 1.91 11.98 1.52
CA ASP A 73 2.41 12.42 2.81
C ASP A 73 3.66 11.66 3.26
N GLY A 74 4.09 11.89 4.49
CA GLY A 74 5.20 11.21 5.12
C GLY A 74 4.76 10.10 6.08
N SER A 75 5.55 9.86 7.15
CA SER A 75 5.38 8.73 8.07
C SER A 75 4.71 9.13 9.40
N PRO A 76 3.83 8.28 9.96
CA PRO A 76 3.08 8.61 11.18
C PRO A 76 3.98 8.62 12.42
N GLN A 77 4.96 7.72 12.52
CA GLN A 77 5.91 7.69 13.63
C GLN A 77 6.84 8.91 13.63
N GLY A 78 7.14 9.46 12.45
CA GLY A 78 7.92 10.69 12.26
C GLY A 78 7.09 11.97 12.35
N ARG A 79 5.77 11.87 12.59
CA ARG A 79 4.83 13.00 12.65
C ARG A 79 4.77 13.80 11.34
N THR A 80 5.03 13.16 10.20
CA THR A 80 4.93 13.77 8.87
C THR A 80 3.76 13.23 8.05
N ALA A 81 3.00 12.26 8.57
CA ALA A 81 1.71 11.88 8.02
C ALA A 81 0.73 13.04 8.13
N TRP A 82 -0.02 13.31 7.05
CA TRP A 82 -0.95 14.45 7.00
C TRP A 82 -2.32 14.07 7.56
N MET A 83 -2.68 14.73 8.67
CA MET A 83 -3.81 14.39 9.51
C MET A 83 -4.91 15.45 9.46
N ARG A 84 -6.19 15.02 9.55
CA ARG A 84 -7.35 15.92 9.75
C ARG A 84 -7.39 16.50 11.17
N THR A 85 -6.81 15.78 12.15
CA THR A 85 -6.75 16.17 13.56
C THR A 85 -5.30 16.30 14.00
N PRO A 86 -4.92 17.36 14.77
CA PRO A 86 -3.53 17.60 15.10
C PRO A 86 -2.91 16.49 15.93
N TYR A 87 -1.61 16.35 15.81
CA TYR A 87 -0.80 15.49 16.68
C TYR A 87 -0.86 15.98 18.13
N LEU A 88 -0.78 15.05 19.07
CA LEU A 88 -0.60 15.41 20.48
C LEU A 88 0.84 15.88 20.73
N GLY A 89 1.02 16.82 21.64
CA GLY A 89 2.33 17.29 22.07
C GLY A 89 2.45 18.80 22.23
N LYS A 90 3.69 19.30 22.22
CA LYS A 90 3.97 20.71 22.52
C LYS A 90 3.62 21.68 21.37
N GLU A 91 3.65 21.18 20.14
CA GLU A 91 3.28 21.97 18.97
C GLU A 91 1.76 21.90 18.82
N LYS A 92 1.11 22.99 19.18
CA LYS A 92 -0.34 23.13 18.97
C LYS A 92 -0.61 23.28 17.47
N ASP A 93 -1.71 22.67 17.02
CA ASP A 93 -2.18 22.77 15.63
C ASP A 93 -1.19 22.27 14.58
N TYR A 94 -0.38 21.24 14.91
CA TYR A 94 0.47 20.56 13.96
C TYR A 94 -0.19 19.29 13.42
N TYR A 95 -0.42 19.26 12.12
CA TYR A 95 -1.18 18.21 11.41
C TYR A 95 -0.30 17.31 10.51
N GLY A 96 1.02 17.48 10.53
CA GLY A 96 1.84 16.98 9.43
C GLY A 96 1.63 17.79 8.15
N TYR A 97 1.86 17.22 6.98
CA TYR A 97 1.72 17.96 5.72
C TYR A 97 1.53 17.03 4.51
N GLY A 98 0.74 17.50 3.55
CA GLY A 98 0.67 16.94 2.21
C GLY A 98 1.88 17.36 1.37
N VAL A 99 2.33 16.50 0.46
CA VAL A 99 3.50 16.74 -0.38
C VAL A 99 3.15 17.08 -1.83
N GLN A 100 1.87 17.03 -2.20
CA GLN A 100 1.38 17.38 -3.52
C GLN A 100 0.10 18.21 -3.42
N LYS A 101 -0.12 19.07 -4.41
CA LYS A 101 -1.38 19.78 -4.59
C LYS A 101 -2.41 18.88 -5.26
N ASP A 102 -3.68 19.25 -5.16
CA ASP A 102 -4.78 18.49 -5.74
C ASP A 102 -4.64 18.32 -7.25
N GLU A 103 -4.29 19.37 -7.98
CA GLU A 103 -4.14 19.33 -9.43
C GLU A 103 -2.96 18.43 -9.87
N GLU A 104 -1.91 18.33 -9.04
CA GLU A 104 -0.75 17.49 -9.32
C GLU A 104 -1.07 16.01 -9.20
N ILE A 105 -1.78 15.62 -8.14
CA ILE A 105 -2.21 14.23 -7.96
C ILE A 105 -3.31 13.86 -8.94
N GLU A 106 -4.28 14.74 -9.20
CA GLU A 106 -5.33 14.54 -10.19
C GLU A 106 -4.74 14.19 -11.55
N SER A 107 -3.82 15.00 -12.07
CA SER A 107 -3.17 14.74 -13.36
C SER A 107 -2.48 13.37 -13.43
N LYS A 108 -1.88 12.91 -12.33
CA LYS A 108 -1.26 11.57 -12.24
C LYS A 108 -2.29 10.45 -12.26
N LEU A 109 -3.42 10.65 -11.59
CA LEU A 109 -4.51 9.69 -11.56
C LEU A 109 -5.20 9.58 -12.93
N GLU A 110 -5.42 10.71 -13.61
CA GLU A 110 -5.90 10.74 -15.00
C GLU A 110 -4.96 9.96 -15.93
N LYS A 111 -3.64 10.21 -15.83
CA LYS A 111 -2.64 9.49 -16.62
C LYS A 111 -2.74 7.98 -16.39
N ALA A 112 -2.82 7.54 -15.14
CA ALA A 112 -2.94 6.11 -14.82
C ALA A 112 -4.21 5.49 -15.41
N LEU A 113 -5.34 6.21 -15.36
CA LEU A 113 -6.62 5.78 -15.93
C LEU A 113 -6.58 5.72 -17.47
N TRP A 114 -6.04 6.72 -18.15
CA TRP A 114 -5.93 6.74 -19.62
C TRP A 114 -5.01 5.65 -20.16
N GLU A 115 -3.97 5.29 -19.41
CA GLU A 115 -3.00 4.28 -19.82
C GLU A 115 -3.34 2.88 -19.32
N ASP A 116 -4.48 2.71 -18.62
CA ASP A 116 -4.89 1.43 -18.00
C ASP A 116 -3.81 0.83 -17.11
N MET A 117 -3.14 1.70 -16.35
CA MET A 117 -2.03 1.32 -15.46
C MET A 117 -2.47 1.42 -14.00
N GLN A 118 -2.23 0.36 -13.22
CA GLN A 118 -2.44 0.42 -11.77
C GLN A 118 -1.62 1.56 -11.15
N ILE A 119 -2.15 2.21 -10.13
CA ILE A 119 -1.41 3.22 -9.37
C ILE A 119 -1.41 2.88 -7.88
N LEU A 120 -0.23 2.97 -7.27
CA LEU A 120 -0.01 2.87 -5.84
C LEU A 120 0.22 4.27 -5.27
N VAL A 121 -0.61 4.68 -4.33
CA VAL A 121 -0.54 6.00 -3.70
C VAL A 121 -0.22 5.82 -2.22
N HIS A 122 0.92 6.37 -1.79
CA HIS A 122 1.32 6.37 -0.38
C HIS A 122 0.47 7.38 0.39
N CYS A 123 -0.34 6.89 1.32
CA CYS A 123 -1.19 7.67 2.21
C CYS A 123 -1.12 7.08 3.62
N ASN A 124 -0.52 7.79 4.56
CA ASN A 124 -0.48 7.38 5.96
C ASN A 124 -1.57 8.06 6.80
N GLY A 125 -1.77 9.36 6.61
CA GLY A 125 -2.76 10.14 7.35
C GLY A 125 -4.14 10.16 6.68
N ASP A 126 -5.15 10.43 7.48
CA ASP A 126 -6.54 10.51 7.03
C ASP A 126 -6.81 11.72 6.11
N ALA A 127 -6.04 12.82 6.22
CA ALA A 127 -6.12 13.92 5.26
C ALA A 127 -5.50 13.56 3.91
N ALA A 128 -4.35 12.85 3.88
CA ALA A 128 -3.76 12.34 2.65
C ALA A 128 -4.67 11.29 1.98
N SER A 129 -5.31 10.43 2.78
CA SER A 129 -6.29 9.46 2.29
C SER A 129 -7.49 10.15 1.65
N GLN A 130 -7.98 11.26 2.24
CA GLN A 130 -9.07 12.04 1.67
C GLN A 130 -8.65 12.67 0.34
N GLN A 131 -7.47 13.28 0.28
CA GLN A 131 -6.97 13.85 -0.97
C GLN A 131 -6.94 12.80 -2.09
N PHE A 132 -6.47 11.58 -1.80
CA PHE A 132 -6.48 10.51 -2.80
C PHE A 132 -7.89 10.14 -3.24
N ILE A 133 -8.83 9.98 -2.31
CA ILE A 133 -10.23 9.65 -2.59
C ILE A 133 -10.86 10.72 -3.50
N ASP A 134 -10.79 11.98 -3.07
CA ASP A 134 -11.42 13.10 -3.77
C ASP A 134 -10.85 13.25 -5.20
N GLN A 135 -9.52 13.21 -5.34
CA GLN A 135 -8.89 13.41 -6.63
C GLN A 135 -9.04 12.19 -7.56
N TYR A 136 -9.19 10.97 -7.01
CA TYR A 136 -9.47 9.80 -7.83
C TYR A 136 -10.90 9.82 -8.36
N GLU A 137 -11.87 10.27 -7.58
CA GLU A 137 -13.25 10.48 -8.05
C GLU A 137 -13.28 11.49 -9.18
N VAL A 138 -12.65 12.66 -9.01
CA VAL A 138 -12.54 13.70 -10.06
C VAL A 138 -11.87 13.17 -11.32
N ALA A 139 -10.75 12.45 -11.18
CA ALA A 139 -10.04 11.86 -12.32
C ALA A 139 -10.89 10.83 -13.08
N LYS A 140 -11.67 10.00 -12.37
CA LYS A 140 -12.63 9.07 -13.01
C LYS A 140 -13.72 9.80 -13.79
N GLU A 141 -14.28 10.86 -13.23
CA GLU A 141 -15.29 11.68 -13.90
C GLU A 141 -14.75 12.33 -15.16
N ARG A 142 -13.55 12.95 -15.09
CA ARG A 142 -12.94 13.65 -16.23
C ARG A 142 -12.48 12.72 -17.35
N THR A 143 -11.93 11.58 -16.99
CA THR A 143 -11.47 10.59 -17.97
C THR A 143 -12.60 9.77 -18.56
N HIS A 144 -13.79 9.78 -17.94
CA HIS A 144 -14.89 8.86 -18.24
C HIS A 144 -14.45 7.38 -18.27
N SER A 145 -13.39 7.05 -17.52
CA SER A 145 -12.80 5.72 -17.54
C SER A 145 -13.64 4.73 -16.74
N ASN A 146 -13.95 3.60 -17.38
CA ASN A 146 -14.53 2.42 -16.73
C ASN A 146 -13.49 1.36 -16.43
N ASN A 147 -12.20 1.66 -16.64
CA ASN A 147 -11.11 0.71 -16.38
C ASN A 147 -10.99 0.41 -14.89
N ASN A 148 -10.92 -0.87 -14.57
CA ASN A 148 -10.66 -1.30 -13.20
C ASN A 148 -9.16 -1.49 -13.00
N ILE A 149 -8.45 -0.38 -12.80
CA ILE A 149 -6.99 -0.39 -12.58
C ILE A 149 -6.60 -0.86 -11.17
N ARG A 150 -7.59 -1.21 -10.32
CA ARG A 150 -7.37 -1.62 -8.92
C ARG A 150 -6.41 -0.69 -8.18
N PRO A 151 -6.72 0.61 -8.02
CA PRO A 151 -5.83 1.55 -7.35
C PRO A 151 -5.60 1.12 -5.90
N VAL A 152 -4.38 1.31 -5.40
CA VAL A 152 -3.99 0.84 -4.07
C VAL A 152 -3.57 2.02 -3.20
N MET A 153 -4.20 2.14 -2.02
CA MET A 153 -3.78 3.04 -0.96
C MET A 153 -2.71 2.33 -0.12
N ILE A 154 -1.45 2.71 -0.30
CA ILE A 154 -0.32 2.11 0.44
C ILE A 154 -0.24 2.72 1.83
N HIS A 155 -0.05 1.88 2.81
CA HIS A 155 -0.07 2.05 4.24
C HIS A 155 -1.49 2.22 4.80
N ALA A 156 -2.30 3.18 4.33
CA ALA A 156 -3.64 3.46 4.87
C ALA A 156 -3.64 3.45 6.41
N GLN A 157 -2.53 3.96 7.00
CA GLN A 157 -2.15 3.67 8.38
C GLN A 157 -3.14 4.25 9.37
N LEU A 158 -3.57 5.50 9.12
CA LEU A 158 -4.52 6.25 9.93
C LEU A 158 -5.76 6.64 9.09
N LEU A 159 -6.09 5.79 8.09
CA LEU A 159 -7.35 5.88 7.36
C LEU A 159 -8.51 5.95 8.35
N ALA A 160 -9.44 6.88 8.16
CA ALA A 160 -10.58 7.04 9.04
C ALA A 160 -11.74 6.11 8.62
N GLU A 161 -12.58 5.72 9.58
CA GLU A 161 -13.70 4.80 9.33
C GLU A 161 -14.73 5.36 8.34
N ASP A 162 -14.94 6.69 8.35
CA ASP A 162 -15.84 7.39 7.44
C ASP A 162 -15.38 7.30 5.97
N GLN A 163 -14.08 7.09 5.72
CA GLN A 163 -13.51 6.99 4.39
C GLN A 163 -13.63 5.59 3.76
N LEU A 164 -13.96 4.57 4.55
CA LEU A 164 -14.06 3.19 4.05
C LEU A 164 -15.16 3.01 3.01
N ASP A 165 -16.29 3.71 3.14
CA ASP A 165 -17.38 3.59 2.19
C ASP A 165 -16.99 4.18 0.82
N ASP A 166 -16.23 5.25 0.81
CA ASP A 166 -15.68 5.87 -0.40
C ASP A 166 -14.64 4.97 -1.08
N LEU A 167 -13.74 4.35 -0.30
CA LEU A 167 -12.81 3.34 -0.83
C LEU A 167 -13.57 2.22 -1.56
N LYS A 168 -14.64 1.72 -0.94
CA LYS A 168 -15.47 0.67 -1.52
C LYS A 168 -16.16 1.13 -2.81
N ALA A 169 -16.75 2.31 -2.80
CA ALA A 169 -17.46 2.88 -3.96
C ALA A 169 -16.51 3.11 -5.15
N LEU A 170 -15.30 3.56 -4.88
CA LEU A 170 -14.29 3.84 -5.89
C LEU A 170 -13.44 2.63 -6.28
N GLY A 171 -13.53 1.51 -5.56
CA GLY A 171 -12.72 0.31 -5.78
C GLY A 171 -11.25 0.49 -5.39
N ILE A 172 -10.95 1.42 -4.49
CA ILE A 172 -9.61 1.63 -3.94
C ILE A 172 -9.32 0.54 -2.91
N MET A 173 -8.21 -0.16 -3.07
CA MET A 173 -7.80 -1.23 -2.19
C MET A 173 -6.75 -0.75 -1.18
N PRO A 174 -7.01 -0.82 0.15
CA PRO A 174 -5.98 -0.51 1.13
C PRO A 174 -4.97 -1.65 1.27
N SER A 175 -3.69 -1.28 1.32
CA SER A 175 -2.60 -2.18 1.69
C SER A 175 -2.02 -1.70 3.02
N PHE A 176 -2.32 -2.40 4.11
CA PHE A 176 -1.95 -1.98 5.45
C PHE A 176 -0.56 -2.45 5.85
N PHE A 177 0.23 -1.56 6.46
CA PHE A 177 1.44 -1.94 7.16
C PHE A 177 1.09 -2.29 8.62
N VAL A 178 0.39 -3.40 8.82
CA VAL A 178 -0.20 -3.77 10.11
C VAL A 178 0.83 -4.01 11.23
N ALA A 179 2.07 -4.33 10.89
CA ALA A 179 3.15 -4.48 11.87
C ALA A 179 3.52 -3.17 12.59
N HIS A 180 3.03 -2.01 12.13
CA HIS A 180 3.08 -0.75 12.88
C HIS A 180 2.47 -0.87 14.28
N VAL A 181 1.49 -1.73 14.47
CA VAL A 181 0.92 -2.00 15.80
C VAL A 181 2.01 -2.46 16.78
N TYR A 182 2.83 -3.41 16.36
CA TYR A 182 3.89 -3.96 17.20
C TYR A 182 5.08 -3.00 17.30
N TYR A 183 5.64 -2.55 16.17
CA TYR A 183 6.89 -1.83 16.14
C TYR A 183 6.79 -0.38 16.61
N TRP A 184 5.67 0.30 16.35
CA TRP A 184 5.46 1.73 16.64
C TRP A 184 4.16 2.03 17.38
N GLY A 185 3.40 1.02 17.83
CA GLY A 185 2.13 1.23 18.53
C GLY A 185 2.26 2.14 19.74
N ASP A 186 3.32 1.97 20.54
CA ASP A 186 3.59 2.84 21.70
C ASP A 186 3.89 4.30 21.29
N VAL A 187 4.55 4.49 20.14
CA VAL A 187 4.79 5.82 19.57
C VAL A 187 3.49 6.43 19.05
N HIS A 188 2.63 5.62 18.44
CA HIS A 188 1.33 6.07 17.96
C HIS A 188 0.42 6.48 19.11
N ILE A 189 0.40 5.75 20.22
CA ILE A 189 -0.32 6.16 21.45
C ILE A 189 0.16 7.53 21.92
N LYS A 190 1.47 7.77 21.91
CA LYS A 190 2.05 9.06 22.30
C LYS A 190 1.69 10.19 21.32
N ASN A 191 1.68 9.90 20.01
CA ASN A 191 1.45 10.90 18.96
C ASN A 191 -0.03 11.27 18.78
N TYR A 192 -0.94 10.33 19.06
CA TYR A 192 -2.37 10.44 18.72
C TYR A 192 -3.32 10.26 19.91
N GLY A 193 -2.84 9.69 21.03
CA GLY A 193 -3.67 9.20 22.13
C GLY A 193 -4.21 7.79 21.83
N MET A 194 -4.67 7.13 22.88
CA MET A 194 -5.14 5.72 22.79
C MET A 194 -6.27 5.57 21.76
N GLU A 195 -7.27 6.43 21.80
CA GLU A 195 -8.45 6.35 20.95
C GLU A 195 -8.10 6.31 19.45
N ARG A 196 -7.34 7.32 18.96
CA ARG A 196 -6.93 7.36 17.55
C ARG A 196 -5.90 6.29 17.21
N ALA A 197 -4.96 6.00 18.11
CA ALA A 197 -3.95 4.97 17.88
C ALA A 197 -4.58 3.56 17.78
N SER A 198 -5.68 3.30 18.46
CA SER A 198 -6.42 2.03 18.36
C SER A 198 -7.02 1.81 16.97
N LYS A 199 -7.24 2.87 16.21
CA LYS A 199 -7.82 2.83 14.84
C LYS A 199 -6.77 2.68 13.74
N ILE A 200 -5.50 2.45 14.05
CA ILE A 200 -4.50 2.22 13.00
C ILE A 200 -4.77 0.90 12.26
N SER A 201 -4.59 0.90 10.94
CA SER A 201 -4.78 -0.28 10.08
C SER A 201 -6.15 -0.93 10.28
N LEU A 202 -7.20 -0.32 9.76
CA LEU A 202 -8.62 -0.72 9.89
C LEU A 202 -8.94 -2.02 9.12
N ALA A 203 -8.23 -3.11 9.40
CA ALA A 203 -8.33 -4.34 8.64
C ALA A 203 -9.67 -5.06 8.86
N LYS A 204 -10.15 -5.14 10.10
CA LYS A 204 -11.45 -5.75 10.42
C LYS A 204 -12.60 -4.91 9.91
N SER A 205 -12.54 -3.60 10.10
CA SER A 205 -13.54 -2.66 9.59
C SER A 205 -13.64 -2.72 8.05
N ALA A 206 -12.50 -2.79 7.34
CA ALA A 206 -12.48 -2.99 5.89
C ALA A 206 -13.12 -4.34 5.49
N GLN A 207 -12.77 -5.41 6.20
CA GLN A 207 -13.36 -6.74 5.98
C GLN A 207 -14.88 -6.73 6.16
N ASP A 208 -15.39 -6.13 7.24
CA ASP A 208 -16.81 -6.09 7.55
C ASP A 208 -17.63 -5.32 6.50
N LYS A 209 -17.00 -4.33 5.87
CA LYS A 209 -17.56 -3.61 4.72
C LYS A 209 -17.39 -4.35 3.39
N GLY A 210 -16.69 -5.50 3.37
CA GLY A 210 -16.42 -6.28 2.16
C GLY A 210 -15.38 -5.64 1.24
N ILE A 211 -14.47 -4.83 1.80
CA ILE A 211 -13.35 -4.25 1.08
C ILE A 211 -12.20 -5.27 1.11
N LEU A 212 -11.65 -5.60 -0.07
CA LEU A 212 -10.42 -6.38 -0.15
C LEU A 212 -9.24 -5.54 0.29
N TYR A 213 -8.38 -6.11 1.12
CA TYR A 213 -7.16 -5.46 1.59
C TYR A 213 -5.98 -6.42 1.54
N THR A 214 -4.77 -5.87 1.56
CA THR A 214 -3.52 -6.62 1.68
C THR A 214 -2.71 -6.15 2.89
N PHE A 215 -1.74 -6.98 3.28
CA PHE A 215 -0.70 -6.59 4.23
C PHE A 215 0.67 -6.54 3.56
N HIS A 216 1.49 -5.58 3.97
CA HIS A 216 2.88 -5.46 3.55
C HIS A 216 3.80 -5.14 4.74
N GLN A 217 5.12 -5.13 4.52
CA GLN A 217 6.14 -4.91 5.55
C GLN A 217 7.07 -3.75 5.27
N ASP A 218 7.02 -3.21 4.05
CA ASP A 218 7.85 -2.08 3.65
C ASP A 218 9.35 -2.35 3.84
N SER A 219 9.80 -3.59 3.52
CA SER A 219 11.22 -3.97 3.65
C SER A 219 12.13 -3.02 2.84
N PRO A 220 13.25 -2.56 3.41
CA PRO A 220 13.95 -3.07 4.59
C PRO A 220 13.57 -2.39 5.92
N VAL A 221 12.44 -1.67 6.02
CA VAL A 221 11.97 -1.04 7.27
C VAL A 221 11.82 -2.08 8.38
N ILE A 222 11.24 -3.25 8.04
CA ILE A 222 11.28 -4.47 8.85
C ILE A 222 11.65 -5.66 7.97
N GLU A 223 12.01 -6.79 8.60
CA GLU A 223 12.27 -8.03 7.88
C GLU A 223 11.03 -8.54 7.14
N PRO A 224 11.18 -9.20 5.97
CA PRO A 224 10.06 -9.68 5.16
C PRO A 224 9.42 -10.95 5.75
N ASN A 225 9.07 -10.93 7.02
CA ASN A 225 8.48 -12.06 7.75
C ASN A 225 6.95 -11.97 7.73
N MET A 226 6.30 -12.63 6.75
CA MET A 226 4.85 -12.63 6.62
C MET A 226 4.13 -13.30 7.78
N LEU A 227 4.76 -14.26 8.47
CA LEU A 227 4.16 -14.89 9.66
C LEU A 227 4.10 -13.90 10.83
N GLU A 228 5.10 -13.05 10.98
CA GLU A 228 5.08 -11.96 11.96
C GLU A 228 4.01 -10.90 11.61
N THR A 229 3.87 -10.58 10.34
CA THR A 229 2.79 -9.69 9.87
C THR A 229 1.40 -10.24 10.21
N ILE A 230 1.17 -11.55 9.96
CA ILE A 230 -0.06 -12.25 10.36
C ILE A 230 -0.24 -12.17 11.88
N TRP A 231 0.82 -12.45 12.65
CA TRP A 231 0.77 -12.39 14.10
C TRP A 231 0.38 -10.98 14.61
N CYS A 232 0.95 -9.92 14.02
CA CYS A 232 0.59 -8.53 14.34
C CYS A 232 -0.90 -8.24 14.09
N ALA A 233 -1.44 -8.69 12.97
CA ALA A 233 -2.84 -8.48 12.60
C ALA A 233 -3.82 -9.23 13.53
N VAL A 234 -3.44 -10.43 13.98
CA VAL A 234 -4.27 -11.28 14.84
C VAL A 234 -4.22 -10.85 16.31
N ASN A 235 -3.06 -10.43 16.79
CA ASN A 235 -2.87 -10.15 18.22
C ASN A 235 -2.98 -8.66 18.57
N ARG A 236 -2.52 -7.77 17.71
CA ARG A 236 -2.53 -6.32 17.89
C ARG A 236 -1.92 -5.87 19.22
N ILE A 237 -0.76 -6.39 19.54
CA ILE A 237 -0.03 -6.10 20.78
C ILE A 237 1.23 -5.28 20.43
N THR A 238 1.46 -4.18 21.17
CA THR A 238 2.68 -3.36 21.02
C THR A 238 3.90 -4.04 21.62
N LYS A 239 5.11 -3.53 21.39
CA LYS A 239 6.33 -4.02 22.04
C LYS A 239 6.27 -3.97 23.56
N ASN A 240 5.55 -3.02 24.14
CA ASN A 240 5.36 -2.89 25.59
C ASN A 240 4.16 -3.71 26.12
N GLY A 241 3.55 -4.55 25.28
CA GLY A 241 2.46 -5.44 25.70
C GLY A 241 1.08 -4.76 25.76
N VAL A 242 0.92 -3.56 25.20
CA VAL A 242 -0.36 -2.86 25.15
C VAL A 242 -1.21 -3.46 24.02
N LEU A 243 -2.43 -3.86 24.32
CA LEU A 243 -3.44 -4.25 23.34
C LEU A 243 -3.95 -2.98 22.63
N LEU A 244 -3.72 -2.86 21.32
CA LEU A 244 -4.00 -1.65 20.54
C LEU A 244 -5.04 -1.93 19.46
N GLY A 245 -6.29 -1.53 19.69
CA GLY A 245 -7.41 -1.73 18.78
C GLY A 245 -7.83 -3.19 18.64
N GLU A 246 -8.34 -3.77 19.73
CA GLU A 246 -8.78 -5.18 19.77
C GLU A 246 -9.87 -5.47 18.73
N GLU A 247 -10.72 -4.50 18.47
CA GLU A 247 -11.81 -4.53 17.49
C GLU A 247 -11.34 -4.69 16.04
N GLU A 248 -10.10 -4.31 15.77
CA GLU A 248 -9.48 -4.44 14.44
C GLU A 248 -8.67 -5.74 14.24
N ARG A 249 -8.79 -6.69 15.17
CA ARG A 249 -8.23 -8.04 14.98
C ARG A 249 -8.94 -8.78 13.87
N VAL A 250 -8.16 -9.46 13.03
CA VAL A 250 -8.67 -10.37 12.02
C VAL A 250 -8.34 -11.82 12.37
N SER A 251 -9.06 -12.77 11.79
CA SER A 251 -8.73 -14.18 12.00
C SER A 251 -7.38 -14.55 11.35
N PRO A 252 -6.68 -15.59 11.85
CA PRO A 252 -5.45 -16.08 11.19
C PRO A 252 -5.65 -16.41 9.72
N LEU A 253 -6.82 -16.95 9.35
CA LEU A 253 -7.15 -17.29 7.96
C LEU A 253 -7.32 -16.04 7.10
N ASP A 254 -7.96 -14.99 7.61
CA ASP A 254 -8.15 -13.75 6.86
C ASP A 254 -6.83 -12.98 6.73
N ALA A 255 -6.00 -12.98 7.78
CA ALA A 255 -4.64 -12.43 7.70
C ALA A 255 -3.78 -13.21 6.67
N LEU A 256 -3.91 -14.54 6.60
CA LEU A 256 -3.23 -15.35 5.59
C LEU A 256 -3.73 -15.00 4.17
N LYS A 257 -5.04 -14.82 3.97
CA LYS A 257 -5.57 -14.35 2.68
C LYS A 257 -5.02 -12.99 2.27
N ALA A 258 -4.86 -12.06 3.23
CA ALA A 258 -4.35 -10.72 2.96
C ALA A 258 -2.91 -10.72 2.43
N VAL A 259 -2.08 -11.70 2.80
CA VAL A 259 -0.69 -11.86 2.32
C VAL A 259 -0.54 -12.87 1.17
N THR A 260 -1.62 -13.50 0.72
CA THR A 260 -1.60 -14.51 -0.36
C THR A 260 -2.62 -14.21 -1.44
N LYS A 261 -3.87 -14.66 -1.28
CA LYS A 261 -4.94 -14.55 -2.28
C LYS A 261 -5.24 -13.08 -2.63
N ASN A 262 -5.34 -12.21 -1.63
CA ASN A 262 -5.64 -10.81 -1.87
C ASN A 262 -4.44 -10.08 -2.50
N ALA A 263 -3.20 -10.48 -2.13
CA ALA A 263 -2.00 -9.97 -2.78
C ALA A 263 -1.94 -10.39 -4.25
N ALA A 264 -2.30 -11.63 -4.59
CA ALA A 264 -2.41 -12.07 -5.98
C ALA A 264 -3.46 -11.24 -6.74
N TYR A 265 -4.62 -10.98 -6.13
CA TYR A 265 -5.64 -10.11 -6.71
C TYR A 265 -5.12 -8.69 -6.94
N GLN A 266 -4.38 -8.12 -5.99
CA GLN A 266 -3.76 -6.80 -6.15
C GLN A 266 -2.90 -6.72 -7.41
N TYR A 267 -2.21 -7.81 -7.77
CA TYR A 267 -1.30 -7.86 -8.91
C TYR A 267 -1.94 -8.38 -10.20
N PHE A 268 -3.27 -8.60 -10.24
CA PHE A 268 -3.98 -9.22 -11.37
C PHE A 268 -3.48 -10.65 -11.67
N GLU A 269 -3.15 -11.41 -10.62
CA GLU A 269 -2.57 -12.76 -10.71
C GLU A 269 -3.38 -13.80 -9.91
N GLU A 270 -4.60 -13.49 -9.51
CA GLU A 270 -5.46 -14.36 -8.70
C GLU A 270 -5.83 -15.68 -9.35
N ASP A 271 -5.74 -15.77 -10.68
CA ASP A 271 -6.02 -16.99 -11.42
C ASP A 271 -4.84 -17.99 -11.40
N ILE A 272 -3.62 -17.52 -11.14
CA ILE A 272 -2.40 -18.31 -11.19
C ILE A 272 -1.61 -18.35 -9.87
N LYS A 273 -1.95 -17.50 -8.89
CA LYS A 273 -1.25 -17.37 -7.60
C LYS A 273 -2.23 -17.21 -6.43
N GLY A 274 -1.67 -17.28 -5.22
CA GLY A 274 -2.36 -16.94 -3.98
C GLY A 274 -3.25 -18.03 -3.39
N THR A 275 -3.40 -19.18 -4.02
CA THR A 275 -4.19 -20.30 -3.51
C THR A 275 -3.48 -21.64 -3.73
N LEU A 276 -3.81 -22.64 -2.89
CA LEU A 276 -3.44 -24.03 -3.08
C LEU A 276 -4.66 -24.76 -3.63
N LYS A 277 -4.72 -24.92 -4.94
CA LYS A 277 -5.76 -25.66 -5.65
C LYS A 277 -5.12 -26.77 -6.46
N GLU A 278 -5.87 -27.87 -6.69
CA GLU A 278 -5.49 -28.91 -7.63
C GLU A 278 -5.40 -28.35 -9.06
N GLY A 279 -4.32 -28.70 -9.79
CA GLY A 279 -4.05 -28.20 -11.12
C GLY A 279 -3.33 -26.89 -11.11
#